data_3750b49da5b0d3882549ee66d05c5eee
#
_entry.id   3750b49da5b0d3882549ee66d05c5eee
#
_cell.length_a   1.000
_cell.length_b   1.000
_cell.length_c   1.000
_cell.angle_alpha   90.00
_cell.angle_beta   90.00
_cell.angle_gamma   90.00
#
_symmetry.space_group_name_H-M   'P 1'
#
loop_
_entity.id
_entity.type
_entity.pdbx_description
1 polymer ?
#
loop_
_entity_poly.entity_id
_entity_poly.type
_entity_poly.pdbx_seq_one_letter_code
_entity_poly.pdbx_strand_id
1 'polypeptide(L)'
;MTSAYSRRRLLSMMPVAGVGAWALLAGCKADAGSAPKSADATADRLAALEKRAGGRLGVAFLDSVTGRTASHRGGERFAMCSTFKWPLSAVILKAVEGGKLMLDQPVPYGVSDLLEFAPVTRANVATGSMTVAELMEATITTSDNTAANLLLGLIGGPAGATRQFRAWGDAVTRLDRLEPEMNDVVAGDERDTTSPTAMAGLLRAILVGDALSPTSRALLIDWGVATETGYKRLRAGLPSDWRSGDKTGTGVSADRISKYNDIAITYPPKGPPILIAAYYESPVISSQKMRDEDQAVLAEVGRIAAEWAAG
;
A
#
# COMPACT_ATOMS: atom_id res chain seq x y z
N MET A 1 -41.86 -51.61 10.88
CA MET A 1 -41.66 -52.65 9.87
C MET A 1 -40.22 -52.42 9.38
N THR A 2 -39.19 -53.01 10.07
CA THR A 2 -38.57 -54.35 9.85
C THR A 2 -38.08 -54.48 8.42
N SER A 3 -36.76 -54.63 8.09
CA SER A 3 -35.82 -55.69 8.39
C SER A 3 -34.51 -55.32 7.70
N ALA A 4 -33.37 -55.22 8.21
CA ALA A 4 -32.32 -56.11 8.72
C ALA A 4 -32.04 -57.37 7.87
N TYR A 5 -30.76 -57.54 7.48
CA TYR A 5 -29.91 -58.78 7.40
C TYR A 5 -28.70 -58.48 6.49
N SER A 6 -27.52 -58.64 6.88
CA SER A 6 -26.68 -59.63 7.61
C SER A 6 -25.62 -60.28 6.67
N ARG A 7 -24.38 -60.03 7.01
CA ARG A 7 -23.15 -60.86 7.01
C ARG A 7 -23.02 -62.15 6.18
N ARG A 8 -21.86 -62.36 5.53
CA ARG A 8 -20.83 -63.41 5.79
C ARG A 8 -19.75 -63.42 4.70
N ARG A 9 -18.56 -63.22 5.14
CA ARG A 9 -17.29 -64.00 5.11
C ARG A 9 -17.23 -65.16 4.11
N LEU A 10 -16.07 -65.22 3.36
CA LEU A 10 -15.27 -66.46 3.26
C LEU A 10 -13.82 -66.10 2.81
N LEU A 11 -12.87 -66.60 3.57
CA LEU A 11 -11.44 -66.71 3.28
C LEU A 11 -11.19 -67.84 2.28
N SER A 12 -10.16 -67.74 1.41
CA SER A 12 -9.31 -68.88 1.05
C SER A 12 -7.96 -68.44 0.46
N MET A 13 -7.01 -69.17 0.81
CA MET A 13 -5.57 -69.12 0.90
C MET A 13 -4.80 -69.10 -0.45
N MET A 14 -3.52 -68.71 -0.29
CA MET A 14 -2.39 -68.62 -1.22
C MET A 14 -2.08 -69.90 -2.00
N PRO A 15 -1.20 -69.90 -3.06
CA PRO A 15 0.23 -69.90 -2.78
C PRO A 15 1.14 -69.04 -3.68
N VAL A 16 2.36 -68.88 -3.19
CA VAL A 16 3.59 -68.29 -3.65
C VAL A 16 4.13 -68.84 -4.95
N ALA A 17 4.62 -68.02 -5.88
CA ALA A 17 5.76 -68.32 -6.74
C ALA A 17 6.46 -67.01 -7.12
N GLY A 18 7.74 -66.92 -6.72
CA GLY A 18 8.57 -65.76 -7.03
C GLY A 18 9.21 -65.85 -8.41
N VAL A 19 9.40 -64.68 -9.02
CA VAL A 19 10.47 -64.43 -10.00
C VAL A 19 10.92 -62.98 -9.80
N GLY A 20 12.20 -62.79 -9.53
CA GLY A 20 12.81 -61.49 -9.36
C GLY A 20 12.88 -60.71 -10.69
N ALA A 21 12.55 -59.46 -10.60
CA ALA A 21 12.92 -58.48 -11.60
C ALA A 21 13.56 -57.29 -10.89
N TRP A 22 14.83 -57.12 -11.10
CA TRP A 22 15.58 -55.93 -10.71
C TRP A 22 15.06 -54.73 -11.52
N ALA A 23 14.26 -53.88 -10.92
CA ALA A 23 13.92 -52.59 -11.47
C ALA A 23 14.98 -51.57 -11.02
N LEU A 24 15.77 -51.13 -11.96
CA LEU A 24 16.65 -49.96 -11.87
C LEU A 24 15.84 -48.77 -11.38
N LEU A 25 16.05 -48.39 -10.15
CA LEU A 25 15.65 -47.09 -9.63
C LEU A 25 16.49 -46.00 -10.35
N ALA A 26 16.00 -45.54 -11.50
CA ALA A 26 16.41 -44.25 -12.04
C ALA A 26 15.99 -43.21 -11.03
N GLY A 27 16.93 -42.74 -10.21
CA GLY A 27 16.74 -41.62 -9.33
C GLY A 27 16.40 -40.39 -10.18
N CYS A 28 15.12 -40.00 -10.25
CA CYS A 28 14.75 -38.67 -10.57
C CYS A 28 15.33 -37.79 -9.46
N LYS A 29 16.51 -37.22 -9.72
CA LYS A 29 16.90 -35.99 -9.01
C LYS A 29 15.80 -35.00 -9.35
N ALA A 30 14.90 -34.76 -8.40
CA ALA A 30 14.12 -33.53 -8.40
C ALA A 30 15.16 -32.40 -8.41
N ASP A 31 15.31 -31.74 -9.53
CA ASP A 31 15.94 -30.44 -9.56
C ASP A 31 15.17 -29.62 -8.53
N ALA A 32 15.82 -29.36 -7.42
CA ALA A 32 15.39 -28.33 -6.49
C ALA A 32 15.39 -27.05 -7.33
N GLY A 33 14.19 -26.68 -7.81
CA GLY A 33 13.99 -25.49 -8.60
C GLY A 33 14.65 -24.35 -7.87
N SER A 34 15.63 -23.73 -8.50
CA SER A 34 16.27 -22.52 -8.02
C SER A 34 15.17 -21.53 -7.72
N ALA A 35 14.87 -21.33 -6.43
CA ALA A 35 14.05 -20.21 -5.98
C ALA A 35 14.60 -18.92 -6.61
N PRO A 36 13.76 -17.98 -6.96
CA PRO A 36 14.15 -16.86 -7.82
C PRO A 36 15.25 -16.04 -7.15
N LYS A 37 16.46 -16.17 -7.63
CA LYS A 37 17.64 -15.39 -7.22
C LYS A 37 17.40 -13.86 -7.24
N SER A 38 16.34 -13.40 -7.93
CA SER A 38 16.00 -12.00 -8.09
C SER A 38 15.31 -11.35 -6.87
N ALA A 39 14.48 -12.08 -6.11
CA ALA A 39 13.78 -11.52 -4.94
C ALA A 39 14.74 -11.32 -3.76
N ASP A 40 15.63 -12.30 -3.51
CA ASP A 40 16.64 -12.22 -2.46
C ASP A 40 17.65 -11.09 -2.77
N ALA A 41 18.10 -10.98 -4.02
CA ALA A 41 19.02 -9.91 -4.43
C ALA A 41 18.40 -8.50 -4.27
N THR A 42 17.10 -8.36 -4.48
CA THR A 42 16.41 -7.08 -4.28
C THR A 42 16.28 -6.76 -2.79
N ALA A 43 15.93 -7.73 -1.96
CA ALA A 43 15.90 -7.56 -0.51
C ALA A 43 17.27 -7.17 0.06
N ASP A 44 18.34 -7.82 -0.40
CA ASP A 44 19.73 -7.49 -0.01
C ASP A 44 20.10 -6.05 -0.39
N ARG A 45 19.69 -5.57 -1.56
CA ARG A 45 19.95 -4.19 -2.00
C ARG A 45 19.19 -3.17 -1.15
N LEU A 46 17.94 -3.46 -0.79
CA LEU A 46 17.13 -2.62 0.11
C LEU A 46 17.73 -2.59 1.51
N ALA A 47 18.20 -3.72 2.03
CA ALA A 47 18.91 -3.80 3.31
C ALA A 47 20.23 -3.01 3.28
N ALA A 48 21.00 -3.08 2.18
CA ALA A 48 22.20 -2.30 1.98
C ALA A 48 21.91 -0.79 1.88
N LEU A 49 20.79 -0.40 1.27
CA LEU A 49 20.31 0.99 1.24
C LEU A 49 20.03 1.49 2.65
N GLU A 50 19.22 0.74 3.45
CA GLU A 50 18.95 1.08 4.84
C GLU A 50 20.24 1.27 5.64
N LYS A 51 21.19 0.34 5.51
CA LYS A 51 22.47 0.43 6.21
C LYS A 51 23.27 1.68 5.85
N ARG A 52 23.25 2.11 4.58
CA ARG A 52 23.94 3.33 4.14
C ARG A 52 23.25 4.60 4.58
N ALA A 53 21.93 4.63 4.51
CA ALA A 53 21.12 5.79 4.89
C ALA A 53 21.02 5.98 6.40
N GLY A 54 21.17 4.90 7.16
CA GLY A 54 20.81 4.85 8.57
C GLY A 54 19.28 4.83 8.79
N GLY A 55 18.83 4.82 10.03
CA GLY A 55 17.40 4.81 10.35
C GLY A 55 16.72 3.46 10.06
N ARG A 56 15.42 3.50 9.71
CA ARG A 56 14.61 2.30 9.47
C ARG A 56 13.84 2.45 8.15
N LEU A 57 14.06 1.50 7.22
CA LEU A 57 13.46 1.51 5.89
C LEU A 57 12.58 0.28 5.69
N GLY A 58 11.28 0.47 5.46
CA GLY A 58 10.35 -0.58 5.10
C GLY A 58 9.90 -0.43 3.65
N VAL A 59 10.00 -1.49 2.86
CA VAL A 59 9.65 -1.46 1.43
C VAL A 59 8.92 -2.74 1.03
N ALA A 60 7.95 -2.61 0.15
CA ALA A 60 7.36 -3.72 -0.60
C ALA A 60 7.12 -3.32 -2.06
N PHE A 61 7.49 -4.20 -2.97
CA PHE A 61 7.14 -4.19 -4.39
C PHE A 61 6.15 -5.32 -4.65
N LEU A 62 5.16 -5.06 -5.48
CA LEU A 62 4.16 -6.04 -5.88
C LEU A 62 3.83 -5.87 -7.37
N ASP A 63 4.13 -6.89 -8.14
CA ASP A 63 3.63 -7.04 -9.50
C ASP A 63 2.12 -7.31 -9.44
N SER A 64 1.35 -6.44 -10.05
CA SER A 64 -0.11 -6.44 -9.91
C SER A 64 -0.80 -7.65 -10.54
N VAL A 65 -0.17 -8.28 -11.55
CA VAL A 65 -0.74 -9.41 -12.31
C VAL A 65 -0.17 -10.74 -11.85
N THR A 66 1.15 -10.89 -11.79
CA THR A 66 1.79 -12.16 -11.41
C THR A 66 1.74 -12.42 -9.91
N GLY A 67 1.59 -11.37 -9.10
CA GLY A 67 1.71 -11.47 -7.64
C GLY A 67 3.16 -11.62 -7.15
N ARG A 68 4.17 -11.51 -8.05
CA ARG A 68 5.58 -11.50 -7.65
C ARG A 68 5.82 -10.34 -6.69
N THR A 69 6.58 -10.59 -5.63
CA THR A 69 6.89 -9.60 -4.59
C THR A 69 8.39 -9.55 -4.30
N ALA A 70 8.85 -8.40 -3.82
CA ALA A 70 10.10 -8.25 -3.12
C ALA A 70 9.89 -7.28 -1.96
N SER A 71 10.52 -7.51 -0.82
CA SER A 71 10.33 -6.64 0.34
C SER A 71 11.54 -6.63 1.26
N HIS A 72 11.65 -5.53 2.02
CA HIS A 72 12.53 -5.37 3.16
C HIS A 72 11.72 -4.80 4.32
N ARG A 73 11.76 -5.42 5.50
CA ARG A 73 10.87 -5.11 6.64
C ARG A 73 9.39 -5.04 6.24
N GLY A 74 8.99 -5.82 5.22
CA GLY A 74 7.66 -5.74 4.60
C GLY A 74 6.50 -5.97 5.54
N GLY A 75 6.67 -6.75 6.62
CA GLY A 75 5.65 -7.03 7.64
C GLY A 75 5.71 -6.10 8.86
N GLU A 76 6.74 -5.26 9.00
CA GLU A 76 6.87 -4.36 10.15
C GLU A 76 5.95 -3.15 10.00
N ARG A 77 5.48 -2.62 11.15
CA ARG A 77 4.60 -1.44 11.17
C ARG A 77 5.37 -0.15 11.02
N PHE A 78 4.83 0.75 10.24
CA PHE A 78 5.29 2.12 10.02
C PHE A 78 4.11 3.08 10.10
N ALA A 79 4.34 4.29 10.62
CA ALA A 79 3.37 5.37 10.57
C ALA A 79 3.02 5.71 9.12
N MET A 80 1.73 5.78 8.80
CA MET A 80 1.30 6.11 7.43
C MET A 80 1.60 7.56 7.05
N CYS A 81 1.47 8.47 8.00
CA CYS A 81 1.36 9.87 7.66
C CYS A 81 0.37 10.06 6.49
N SER A 82 0.53 11.04 5.64
CA SER A 82 -0.43 11.33 4.57
C SER A 82 -0.56 10.24 3.48
N THR A 83 0.15 9.10 3.53
CA THR A 83 -0.09 8.03 2.54
C THR A 83 -1.49 7.42 2.67
N PHE A 84 -2.13 7.50 3.85
CA PHE A 84 -3.51 7.03 4.04
C PHE A 84 -4.54 7.73 3.14
N LYS A 85 -4.23 8.92 2.64
CA LYS A 85 -5.13 9.78 1.86
C LYS A 85 -5.53 9.14 0.53
N TRP A 86 -4.66 8.35 -0.07
CA TRP A 86 -5.01 7.63 -1.31
C TRP A 86 -6.03 6.52 -1.05
N PRO A 87 -5.82 5.56 -0.13
CA PRO A 87 -6.87 4.61 0.22
C PRO A 87 -8.11 5.25 0.86
N LEU A 88 -8.02 6.39 1.57
CA LEU A 88 -9.19 7.14 2.01
C LEU A 88 -10.06 7.56 0.82
N SER A 89 -9.48 8.15 -0.21
CA SER A 89 -10.22 8.58 -1.40
C SER A 89 -10.87 7.38 -2.12
N ALA A 90 -10.25 6.20 -2.08
CA ALA A 90 -10.88 4.96 -2.55
C ALA A 90 -12.13 4.59 -1.72
N VAL A 91 -12.10 4.79 -0.40
CA VAL A 91 -13.28 4.56 0.48
C VAL A 91 -14.41 5.51 0.13
N ILE A 92 -14.10 6.78 -0.13
CA ILE A 92 -15.08 7.77 -0.58
C ILE A 92 -15.70 7.35 -1.92
N LEU A 93 -14.87 6.98 -2.92
CA LEU A 93 -15.39 6.49 -4.22
C LEU A 93 -16.27 5.25 -4.05
N LYS A 94 -15.93 4.34 -3.13
CA LYS A 94 -16.77 3.20 -2.82
C LYS A 94 -18.15 3.59 -2.24
N ALA A 95 -18.17 4.65 -1.42
CA ALA A 95 -19.43 5.20 -0.90
C ALA A 95 -20.24 5.89 -2.02
N VAL A 96 -19.59 6.53 -2.99
CA VAL A 96 -20.23 7.11 -4.18
C VAL A 96 -20.84 6.00 -5.05
N GLU A 97 -20.10 4.93 -5.35
CA GLU A 97 -20.58 3.77 -6.10
C GLU A 97 -21.80 3.10 -5.42
N GLY A 98 -21.82 3.11 -4.10
CA GLY A 98 -22.93 2.60 -3.29
C GLY A 98 -24.10 3.58 -3.13
N GLY A 99 -24.08 4.74 -3.79
CA GLY A 99 -25.14 5.75 -3.73
C GLY A 99 -25.28 6.45 -2.37
N LYS A 100 -24.26 6.34 -1.49
CA LYS A 100 -24.24 7.00 -0.17
C LYS A 100 -23.73 8.44 -0.24
N LEU A 101 -22.93 8.74 -1.23
CA LEU A 101 -22.37 10.07 -1.51
C LEU A 101 -22.51 10.36 -3.00
N MET A 102 -22.38 11.64 -3.36
CA MET A 102 -22.28 12.09 -4.76
C MET A 102 -20.98 12.89 -4.94
N LEU A 103 -20.36 12.80 -6.10
CA LEU A 103 -19.10 13.53 -6.39
C LEU A 103 -19.29 15.04 -6.33
N ASP A 104 -20.43 15.54 -6.78
CA ASP A 104 -20.81 16.94 -6.80
C ASP A 104 -21.50 17.40 -5.50
N GLN A 105 -21.66 16.52 -4.51
CA GLN A 105 -22.23 16.85 -3.21
C GLN A 105 -21.37 17.91 -2.51
N PRO A 106 -21.95 19.09 -2.14
CA PRO A 106 -21.24 20.10 -1.39
C PRO A 106 -21.00 19.65 0.06
N VAL A 107 -19.80 19.88 0.54
CA VAL A 107 -19.38 19.64 1.93
C VAL A 107 -19.08 21.01 2.54
N PRO A 108 -19.92 21.50 3.47
CA PRO A 108 -19.72 22.79 4.11
C PRO A 108 -18.51 22.76 5.04
N TYR A 109 -17.73 23.83 5.08
CA TYR A 109 -16.66 24.05 6.05
C TYR A 109 -16.37 25.54 6.19
N GLY A 110 -15.64 25.92 7.22
CA GLY A 110 -15.30 27.31 7.53
C GLY A 110 -13.88 27.46 8.06
N VAL A 111 -13.55 28.67 8.47
CA VAL A 111 -12.21 29.02 8.99
C VAL A 111 -11.83 28.15 10.20
N SER A 112 -12.80 27.77 11.04
CA SER A 112 -12.59 26.92 12.22
C SER A 112 -12.13 25.49 11.87
N ASP A 113 -12.39 25.02 10.64
CA ASP A 113 -12.02 23.67 10.21
C ASP A 113 -10.59 23.62 9.61
N LEU A 114 -10.00 24.80 9.34
CA LEU A 114 -8.72 24.89 8.67
C LEU A 114 -7.56 24.45 9.55
N LEU A 115 -6.88 23.42 9.12
CA LEU A 115 -5.61 22.96 9.69
C LEU A 115 -4.42 23.78 9.15
N GLU A 116 -3.25 23.64 9.75
CA GLU A 116 -2.05 24.36 9.34
C GLU A 116 -1.70 24.09 7.89
N PHE A 117 -1.63 22.80 7.50
CA PHE A 117 -1.36 22.40 6.12
C PHE A 117 -2.67 22.12 5.36
N ALA A 118 -3.22 23.14 4.76
CA ALA A 118 -4.51 23.13 4.07
C ALA A 118 -4.49 24.07 2.83
N PRO A 119 -3.65 23.80 1.81
CA PRO A 119 -3.40 24.78 0.74
C PRO A 119 -4.65 25.08 -0.10
N VAL A 120 -5.42 24.08 -0.46
CA VAL A 120 -6.60 24.23 -1.35
C VAL A 120 -7.82 24.65 -0.56
N THR A 121 -8.12 23.97 0.56
CA THR A 121 -9.30 24.34 1.38
C THR A 121 -9.15 25.73 1.96
N ARG A 122 -7.94 26.17 2.33
CA ARG A 122 -7.68 27.54 2.79
C ARG A 122 -7.94 28.57 1.69
N ALA A 123 -7.52 28.28 0.45
CA ALA A 123 -7.74 29.17 -0.68
C ALA A 123 -9.23 29.33 -1.04
N ASN A 124 -10.03 28.29 -0.75
CA ASN A 124 -11.46 28.25 -1.09
C ASN A 124 -12.40 28.48 0.10
N VAL A 125 -11.89 28.78 1.31
CA VAL A 125 -12.72 28.89 2.52
C VAL A 125 -13.83 29.92 2.41
N ALA A 126 -13.65 31.00 1.63
CA ALA A 126 -14.66 32.03 1.43
C ALA A 126 -15.91 31.51 0.67
N THR A 127 -15.83 30.41 -0.06
CA THR A 127 -16.99 29.80 -0.74
C THR A 127 -17.92 29.07 0.24
N GLY A 128 -17.44 28.74 1.44
CA GLY A 128 -18.19 28.06 2.48
C GLY A 128 -18.38 26.55 2.26
N SER A 129 -18.02 26.03 1.10
CA SER A 129 -18.07 24.59 0.78
C SER A 129 -17.17 24.24 -0.39
N MET A 130 -16.82 22.96 -0.50
CA MET A 130 -16.23 22.30 -1.67
C MET A 130 -16.98 21.01 -1.94
N THR A 131 -16.98 20.54 -3.17
CA THR A 131 -17.58 19.24 -3.52
C THR A 131 -16.72 18.07 -3.01
N VAL A 132 -17.33 16.89 -2.88
CA VAL A 132 -16.62 15.65 -2.52
C VAL A 132 -15.46 15.40 -3.49
N ALA A 133 -15.67 15.62 -4.80
CA ALA A 133 -14.63 15.45 -5.82
C ALA A 133 -13.44 16.41 -5.60
N GLU A 134 -13.72 17.70 -5.41
CA GLU A 134 -12.68 18.71 -5.16
C GLU A 134 -11.88 18.41 -3.88
N LEU A 135 -12.55 17.95 -2.82
CA LEU A 135 -11.87 17.56 -1.59
C LEU A 135 -10.98 16.33 -1.79
N MET A 136 -11.42 15.31 -2.57
CA MET A 136 -10.58 14.15 -2.90
C MET A 136 -9.37 14.55 -3.73
N GLU A 137 -9.55 15.38 -4.74
CA GLU A 137 -8.46 15.91 -5.56
C GLU A 137 -7.44 16.67 -4.71
N ALA A 138 -7.88 17.61 -3.89
CA ALA A 138 -7.02 18.36 -2.95
C ALA A 138 -6.28 17.42 -1.98
N THR A 139 -6.97 16.42 -1.46
CA THR A 139 -6.40 15.41 -0.55
C THR A 139 -5.26 14.61 -1.18
N ILE A 140 -5.39 14.24 -2.46
CA ILE A 140 -4.37 13.43 -3.16
C ILE A 140 -3.27 14.34 -3.73
N THR A 141 -3.63 15.37 -4.52
CA THR A 141 -2.67 16.12 -5.33
C THR A 141 -1.76 17.02 -4.48
N THR A 142 -2.34 17.70 -3.49
CA THR A 142 -1.61 18.65 -2.63
C THR A 142 -1.46 18.18 -1.18
N SER A 143 -2.05 17.04 -0.85
CA SER A 143 -2.03 16.49 0.53
C SER A 143 -2.76 17.36 1.57
N ASP A 144 -3.83 18.09 1.20
CA ASP A 144 -4.61 18.95 2.07
C ASP A 144 -5.18 18.18 3.28
N ASN A 145 -4.84 18.63 4.50
CA ASN A 145 -5.23 17.93 5.74
C ASN A 145 -6.68 18.21 6.12
N THR A 146 -7.15 19.43 5.89
CA THR A 146 -8.56 19.79 6.15
C THR A 146 -9.47 19.00 5.23
N ALA A 147 -9.15 18.93 3.94
CA ALA A 147 -9.90 18.11 2.98
C ALA A 147 -9.99 16.65 3.43
N ALA A 148 -8.89 16.06 3.89
CA ALA A 148 -8.86 14.68 4.40
C ALA A 148 -9.78 14.49 5.61
N ASN A 149 -9.77 15.41 6.60
CA ASN A 149 -10.63 15.32 7.76
C ASN A 149 -12.11 15.51 7.41
N LEU A 150 -12.44 16.42 6.49
CA LEU A 150 -13.81 16.60 5.99
C LEU A 150 -14.32 15.30 5.33
N LEU A 151 -13.50 14.67 4.48
CA LEU A 151 -13.85 13.38 3.85
C LEU A 151 -14.02 12.26 4.87
N LEU A 152 -13.16 12.18 5.89
CA LEU A 152 -13.30 11.22 6.99
C LEU A 152 -14.65 11.39 7.71
N GLY A 153 -15.09 12.63 7.91
CA GLY A 153 -16.40 12.94 8.52
C GLY A 153 -17.57 12.29 7.78
N LEU A 154 -17.49 12.18 6.45
CA LEU A 154 -18.57 11.61 5.61
C LEU A 154 -18.72 10.10 5.72
N ILE A 155 -17.71 9.39 6.22
CA ILE A 155 -17.68 7.92 6.25
C ILE A 155 -17.63 7.31 7.67
N GLY A 156 -17.88 8.11 8.69
CA GLY A 156 -17.82 7.68 10.09
C GLY A 156 -16.41 7.68 10.67
N GLY A 157 -15.59 8.63 10.25
CA GLY A 157 -14.26 8.92 10.77
C GLY A 157 -13.20 7.87 10.42
N PRO A 158 -12.06 7.90 11.13
CA PRO A 158 -10.97 6.94 10.98
C PRO A 158 -11.42 5.48 11.06
N ALA A 159 -12.33 5.17 11.98
CA ALA A 159 -12.90 3.83 12.14
C ALA A 159 -13.68 3.37 10.89
N GLY A 160 -14.34 4.31 10.19
CA GLY A 160 -15.03 4.04 8.93
C GLY A 160 -14.08 3.62 7.82
N ALA A 161 -12.98 4.35 7.67
CA ALA A 161 -11.92 4.00 6.73
C ALA A 161 -11.32 2.62 7.04
N THR A 162 -10.96 2.37 8.31
CA THR A 162 -10.39 1.10 8.76
C THR A 162 -11.34 -0.07 8.50
N ARG A 163 -12.64 0.06 8.75
CA ARG A 163 -13.62 -1.00 8.42
C ARG A 163 -13.62 -1.34 6.93
N GLN A 164 -13.51 -0.33 6.07
CA GLN A 164 -13.49 -0.56 4.63
C GLN A 164 -12.18 -1.23 4.18
N PHE A 165 -11.03 -0.89 4.78
CA PHE A 165 -9.77 -1.60 4.53
C PHE A 165 -9.90 -3.09 4.89
N ARG A 166 -10.52 -3.42 6.03
CA ARG A 166 -10.82 -4.81 6.42
C ARG A 166 -11.71 -5.51 5.39
N ALA A 167 -12.73 -4.84 4.87
CA ALA A 167 -13.61 -5.39 3.84
C ALA A 167 -12.87 -5.66 2.52
N TRP A 168 -11.77 -4.97 2.24
CA TRP A 168 -10.88 -5.21 1.10
C TRP A 168 -9.75 -6.21 1.40
N GLY A 169 -9.77 -6.86 2.57
CA GLY A 169 -8.84 -7.92 2.95
C GLY A 169 -7.57 -7.44 3.65
N ASP A 170 -7.42 -6.15 3.92
CA ASP A 170 -6.27 -5.63 4.68
C ASP A 170 -6.52 -5.72 6.18
N ALA A 171 -5.89 -6.69 6.83
CA ALA A 171 -5.99 -6.91 8.27
C ALA A 171 -5.03 -6.04 9.11
N VAL A 172 -4.12 -5.31 8.48
CA VAL A 172 -3.01 -4.61 9.16
C VAL A 172 -3.24 -3.11 9.23
N THR A 173 -3.48 -2.45 8.08
CA THR A 173 -3.62 -0.99 8.00
C THR A 173 -4.76 -0.51 8.87
N ARG A 174 -4.50 0.50 9.68
CA ARG A 174 -5.51 1.11 10.57
C ARG A 174 -5.33 2.61 10.65
N LEU A 175 -6.43 3.31 10.67
CA LEU A 175 -6.52 4.73 10.95
C LEU A 175 -7.35 4.89 12.23
N ASP A 176 -6.84 5.66 13.17
CA ASP A 176 -7.41 5.80 14.51
C ASP A 176 -7.66 7.27 14.88
N ARG A 177 -6.86 8.18 14.34
CA ARG A 177 -6.89 9.61 14.65
C ARG A 177 -7.10 10.43 13.37
N LEU A 178 -7.45 11.68 13.55
CA LEU A 178 -7.54 12.68 12.49
C LEU A 178 -6.17 13.32 12.23
N GLU A 179 -6.05 14.11 11.16
CA GLU A 179 -4.94 15.06 11.00
C GLU A 179 -5.10 16.20 12.01
N PRO A 180 -4.02 16.72 12.64
CA PRO A 180 -2.62 16.28 12.44
C PRO A 180 -2.16 15.16 13.40
N GLU A 181 -2.96 14.79 14.42
CA GLU A 181 -2.56 13.88 15.52
C GLU A 181 -2.18 12.48 15.04
N MET A 182 -2.68 12.05 13.88
CA MET A 182 -2.33 10.78 13.29
C MET A 182 -0.84 10.64 12.90
N ASN A 183 -0.12 11.75 12.83
CA ASN A 183 1.32 11.76 12.51
C ASN A 183 2.19 11.48 13.74
N ASP A 184 1.61 11.60 14.94
CA ASP A 184 2.31 11.37 16.21
C ASP A 184 2.29 9.89 16.59
N VAL A 185 3.02 9.09 15.83
CA VAL A 185 3.20 7.64 16.07
C VAL A 185 4.60 7.42 16.61
N VAL A 186 4.69 7.10 17.88
CA VAL A 186 5.95 6.73 18.56
C VAL A 186 6.20 5.22 18.46
N ALA A 187 7.40 4.80 18.80
CA ALA A 187 7.77 3.38 18.80
C ALA A 187 6.80 2.53 19.64
N GLY A 188 6.28 1.45 19.03
CA GLY A 188 5.32 0.54 19.66
C GLY A 188 3.85 0.97 19.58
N ASP A 189 3.53 2.17 19.11
CA ASP A 189 2.15 2.58 18.84
C ASP A 189 1.68 1.99 17.51
N GLU A 190 0.62 1.19 17.53
CA GLU A 190 0.04 0.62 16.32
C GLU A 190 -0.99 1.52 15.64
N ARG A 191 -1.45 2.59 16.31
CA ARG A 191 -2.44 3.51 15.74
C ARG A 191 -1.85 4.23 14.54
N ASP A 192 -2.68 4.42 13.51
CA ASP A 192 -2.34 5.12 12.27
C ASP A 192 -1.15 4.53 11.52
N THR A 193 -1.00 3.20 11.61
CA THR A 193 0.09 2.46 10.97
C THR A 193 -0.40 1.50 9.91
N THR A 194 0.54 1.11 9.05
CA THR A 194 0.44 0.03 8.09
C THR A 194 1.74 -0.77 8.07
N SER A 195 1.80 -1.84 7.28
CA SER A 195 3.08 -2.42 6.85
C SER A 195 3.26 -2.23 5.35
N PRO A 196 4.50 -2.19 4.83
CA PRO A 196 4.73 -2.05 3.39
C PRO A 196 3.98 -3.09 2.56
N THR A 197 3.98 -4.35 2.99
CA THR A 197 3.27 -5.44 2.29
C THR A 197 1.75 -5.26 2.33
N ALA A 198 1.20 -4.83 3.46
CA ALA A 198 -0.23 -4.58 3.59
C ALA A 198 -0.67 -3.42 2.69
N MET A 199 0.08 -2.32 2.69
CA MET A 199 -0.22 -1.17 1.83
C MET A 199 -0.10 -1.53 0.34
N ALA A 200 0.92 -2.27 -0.07
CA ALA A 200 1.03 -2.72 -1.47
C ALA A 200 -0.16 -3.60 -1.88
N GLY A 201 -0.62 -4.49 -0.98
CA GLY A 201 -1.83 -5.30 -1.18
C GLY A 201 -3.11 -4.46 -1.27
N LEU A 202 -3.25 -3.46 -0.39
CA LEU A 202 -4.38 -2.52 -0.41
C LEU A 202 -4.39 -1.69 -1.71
N LEU A 203 -3.24 -1.17 -2.13
CA LEU A 203 -3.10 -0.49 -3.43
C LEU A 203 -3.50 -1.38 -4.59
N ARG A 204 -3.09 -2.67 -4.57
CA ARG A 204 -3.52 -3.63 -5.60
C ARG A 204 -5.04 -3.75 -5.65
N ALA A 205 -5.69 -3.90 -4.51
CA ALA A 205 -7.14 -4.03 -4.44
C ALA A 205 -7.86 -2.80 -5.03
N ILE A 206 -7.42 -1.58 -4.70
CA ILE A 206 -8.10 -0.34 -5.07
C ILE A 206 -7.71 0.24 -6.43
N LEU A 207 -6.49 -0.02 -6.92
CA LEU A 207 -5.98 0.56 -8.17
C LEU A 207 -5.98 -0.42 -9.35
N VAL A 208 -6.03 -1.73 -9.10
CA VAL A 208 -5.94 -2.77 -10.16
C VAL A 208 -7.07 -3.78 -10.03
N GLY A 209 -7.41 -4.20 -8.81
CA GLY A 209 -8.46 -5.17 -8.51
C GLY A 209 -9.88 -4.63 -8.72
N ASP A 210 -10.83 -5.31 -8.14
CA ASP A 210 -12.28 -5.07 -8.29
C ASP A 210 -12.93 -4.36 -7.09
N ALA A 211 -12.11 -3.81 -6.18
CA ALA A 211 -12.60 -3.00 -5.05
C ALA A 211 -13.43 -1.79 -5.52
N LEU A 212 -13.07 -1.23 -6.67
CA LEU A 212 -13.72 -0.08 -7.32
C LEU A 212 -14.06 -0.40 -8.78
N SER A 213 -15.04 0.31 -9.33
CA SER A 213 -15.34 0.30 -10.76
C SER A 213 -14.14 0.81 -11.59
N PRO A 214 -14.06 0.45 -12.90
CA PRO A 214 -13.00 0.96 -13.77
C PRO A 214 -12.94 2.50 -13.82
N THR A 215 -14.08 3.18 -13.80
CA THR A 215 -14.17 4.65 -13.82
C THR A 215 -13.58 5.25 -12.54
N SER A 216 -13.97 4.75 -11.37
CA SER A 216 -13.43 5.22 -10.08
C SER A 216 -11.94 4.96 -9.95
N ARG A 217 -11.45 3.80 -10.43
CA ARG A 217 -10.00 3.52 -10.46
C ARG A 217 -9.23 4.49 -11.34
N ALA A 218 -9.75 4.76 -12.55
CA ALA A 218 -9.10 5.70 -13.47
C ALA A 218 -8.98 7.08 -12.83
N LEU A 219 -10.05 7.61 -12.24
CA LEU A 219 -10.06 8.88 -11.55
C LEU A 219 -9.04 8.93 -10.39
N LEU A 220 -9.01 7.87 -9.58
CA LEU A 220 -8.08 7.76 -8.45
C LEU A 220 -6.61 7.72 -8.89
N ILE A 221 -6.33 7.03 -10.01
CA ILE A 221 -4.99 6.96 -10.60
C ILE A 221 -4.60 8.30 -11.20
N ASP A 222 -5.50 8.98 -11.93
CA ASP A 222 -5.23 10.27 -12.56
C ASP A 222 -4.87 11.34 -11.53
N TRP A 223 -5.57 11.41 -10.39
CA TRP A 223 -5.17 12.27 -9.27
C TRP A 223 -3.80 11.89 -8.68
N GLY A 224 -3.48 10.58 -8.56
CA GLY A 224 -2.17 10.13 -8.14
C GLY A 224 -1.06 10.58 -9.12
N VAL A 225 -1.31 10.53 -10.43
CA VAL A 225 -0.38 11.03 -11.46
C VAL A 225 -0.21 12.55 -11.36
N ALA A 226 -1.29 13.28 -11.05
CA ALA A 226 -1.29 14.72 -10.88
C ALA A 226 -0.68 15.21 -9.54
N THR A 227 -0.25 14.28 -8.65
CA THR A 227 0.38 14.63 -7.37
C THR A 227 1.57 15.55 -7.54
N GLU A 228 1.59 16.64 -6.75
CA GLU A 228 2.63 17.66 -6.78
C GLU A 228 3.77 17.42 -5.77
N THR A 229 3.61 16.45 -4.87
CA THR A 229 4.48 16.30 -3.69
C THR A 229 5.58 15.24 -3.83
N GLY A 230 5.51 14.35 -4.84
CA GLY A 230 6.35 13.14 -4.97
C GLY A 230 7.62 13.26 -5.81
N TYR A 231 7.89 14.43 -6.44
CA TYR A 231 8.94 14.58 -7.45
C TYR A 231 10.37 14.30 -6.98
N LYS A 232 10.65 14.32 -5.67
CA LYS A 232 11.97 14.03 -5.09
C LYS A 232 12.06 12.64 -4.45
N ARG A 233 10.99 11.82 -4.49
CA ARG A 233 10.90 10.52 -3.83
C ARG A 233 10.88 9.38 -4.86
N LEU A 234 9.97 8.42 -4.74
CA LEU A 234 9.90 7.25 -5.64
C LEU A 234 9.99 7.66 -7.10
N ARG A 235 9.21 8.68 -7.50
CA ARG A 235 9.15 9.17 -8.88
C ARG A 235 10.51 9.63 -9.41
N ALA A 236 11.38 10.23 -8.57
CA ALA A 236 12.72 10.66 -8.97
C ALA A 236 13.65 9.48 -9.35
N GLY A 237 13.37 8.30 -8.85
CA GLY A 237 14.15 7.09 -9.15
C GLY A 237 13.57 6.21 -10.26
N LEU A 238 12.31 6.43 -10.63
CA LEU A 238 11.65 5.72 -11.73
C LEU A 238 12.06 6.31 -13.08
N PRO A 239 12.11 5.53 -14.17
CA PRO A 239 12.32 6.05 -15.51
C PRO A 239 11.28 7.13 -15.87
N SER A 240 11.74 8.23 -16.47
CA SER A 240 10.90 9.40 -16.76
C SER A 240 9.80 9.14 -17.80
N ASP A 241 9.94 8.08 -18.60
CA ASP A 241 8.96 7.63 -19.60
C ASP A 241 7.90 6.69 -18.99
N TRP A 242 8.04 6.30 -17.72
CA TRP A 242 7.01 5.51 -17.04
C TRP A 242 5.91 6.41 -16.50
N ARG A 243 4.66 6.15 -16.89
CA ARG A 243 3.53 6.78 -16.21
C ARG A 243 3.50 6.30 -14.77
N SER A 244 3.56 7.23 -13.81
CA SER A 244 3.56 6.91 -12.38
C SER A 244 2.65 7.85 -11.62
N GLY A 245 1.86 7.29 -10.71
CA GLY A 245 1.07 8.01 -9.73
C GLY A 245 1.57 7.68 -8.34
N ASP A 246 1.62 8.66 -7.44
CA ASP A 246 2.10 8.48 -6.08
C ASP A 246 1.32 9.27 -5.04
N LYS A 247 1.52 8.92 -3.78
CA LYS A 247 1.07 9.70 -2.63
C LYS A 247 2.12 9.68 -1.53
N THR A 248 2.67 10.85 -1.24
CA THR A 248 3.66 11.01 -0.17
C THR A 248 3.02 11.05 1.22
N GLY A 249 3.84 10.74 2.22
CA GLY A 249 3.56 10.99 3.63
C GLY A 249 4.78 11.58 4.32
N THR A 250 4.59 12.59 5.16
CA THR A 250 5.67 13.21 5.92
C THR A 250 5.14 13.57 7.30
N GLY A 251 5.94 13.33 8.33
CA GLY A 251 5.57 13.66 9.70
C GLY A 251 6.79 13.65 10.61
N VAL A 252 6.61 14.22 11.79
CA VAL A 252 7.56 14.13 12.90
C VAL A 252 6.75 13.73 14.12
N SER A 253 7.13 12.64 14.79
CA SER A 253 6.48 12.18 15.99
C SER A 253 7.01 12.91 17.26
N ALA A 254 6.33 12.72 18.39
CA ALA A 254 6.73 13.32 19.67
C ALA A 254 8.15 12.91 20.11
N ASP A 255 8.60 11.70 19.75
CA ASP A 255 9.98 11.23 19.90
C ASP A 255 10.96 11.84 18.87
N ARG A 256 10.48 12.80 18.07
CA ARG A 256 11.20 13.58 17.06
C ARG A 256 11.77 12.77 15.89
N ILE A 257 11.27 11.56 15.64
CA ILE A 257 11.63 10.79 14.46
C ILE A 257 10.95 11.40 13.22
N SER A 258 11.76 11.80 12.25
CA SER A 258 11.28 12.29 10.96
C SER A 258 10.92 11.12 10.06
N LYS A 259 9.71 11.17 9.48
CA LYS A 259 9.15 10.13 8.62
C LYS A 259 9.01 10.64 7.19
N TYR A 260 9.51 9.85 6.25
CA TYR A 260 9.42 10.09 4.81
C TYR A 260 8.83 8.84 4.17
N ASN A 261 7.63 8.96 3.66
CA ASN A 261 6.91 7.85 3.06
C ASN A 261 6.51 8.19 1.63
N ASP A 262 6.37 7.16 0.81
CA ASP A 262 5.78 7.29 -0.51
C ASP A 262 5.20 5.96 -0.95
N ILE A 263 3.99 6.00 -1.53
CA ILE A 263 3.32 4.84 -2.12
C ILE A 263 2.98 5.14 -3.56
N ALA A 264 3.17 4.18 -4.45
CA ALA A 264 3.02 4.44 -5.88
C ALA A 264 2.43 3.26 -6.65
N ILE A 265 1.81 3.59 -7.80
CA ILE A 265 1.63 2.68 -8.93
C ILE A 265 2.45 3.21 -10.10
N THR A 266 3.18 2.33 -10.77
CA THR A 266 3.97 2.69 -11.95
C THR A 266 3.74 1.70 -13.08
N TYR A 267 3.80 2.20 -14.31
CA TYR A 267 3.48 1.46 -15.52
C TYR A 267 4.74 1.32 -16.39
N PRO A 268 5.49 0.21 -16.23
CA PRO A 268 6.59 -0.10 -17.16
C PRO A 268 6.08 -0.19 -18.60
N PRO A 269 6.86 0.22 -19.61
CA PRO A 269 6.46 0.08 -21.03
C PRO A 269 6.22 -1.36 -21.48
N LYS A 270 6.85 -2.30 -20.79
CA LYS A 270 6.66 -3.75 -20.94
C LYS A 270 6.41 -4.36 -19.58
N GLY A 271 5.33 -5.14 -19.48
CA GLY A 271 4.95 -5.81 -18.23
C GLY A 271 3.77 -5.17 -17.52
N PRO A 272 3.37 -5.73 -16.38
CA PRO A 272 2.25 -5.27 -15.59
C PRO A 272 2.58 -4.02 -14.76
N PRO A 273 1.55 -3.30 -14.29
CA PRO A 273 1.74 -2.24 -13.30
C PRO A 273 2.41 -2.80 -12.03
N ILE A 274 3.31 -2.01 -11.46
CA ILE A 274 4.01 -2.31 -10.21
C ILE A 274 3.48 -1.39 -9.12
N LEU A 275 3.18 -1.98 -7.96
CA LEU A 275 2.80 -1.26 -6.76
C LEU A 275 4.00 -1.20 -5.83
N ILE A 276 4.25 -0.03 -5.29
CA ILE A 276 5.38 0.27 -4.42
C ILE A 276 4.84 0.88 -3.14
N ALA A 277 5.30 0.38 -1.99
CA ALA A 277 5.07 1.02 -0.70
C ALA A 277 6.41 1.17 0.02
N ALA A 278 6.80 2.40 0.34
CA ALA A 278 8.08 2.72 0.95
C ALA A 278 7.89 3.69 2.13
N TYR A 279 8.47 3.31 3.26
CA TYR A 279 8.39 4.01 4.54
C TYR A 279 9.79 4.15 5.11
N TYR A 280 10.21 5.37 5.40
CA TYR A 280 11.53 5.64 5.92
C TYR A 280 11.48 6.53 7.18
N GLU A 281 12.04 6.04 8.26
CA GLU A 281 12.26 6.76 9.50
C GLU A 281 13.72 7.20 9.54
N SER A 282 13.95 8.49 9.40
CA SER A 282 15.30 9.08 9.35
C SER A 282 15.98 9.00 10.72
N PRO A 283 17.29 8.68 10.77
CA PRO A 283 18.07 8.76 12.00
C PRO A 283 18.32 10.21 12.44
N VAL A 284 18.01 11.18 11.57
CA VAL A 284 18.25 12.59 11.83
C VAL A 284 17.00 13.25 12.36
N ILE A 285 17.12 13.81 13.56
CA ILE A 285 16.06 14.61 14.16
C ILE A 285 15.98 15.93 13.41
N SER A 286 14.92 16.08 12.62
CA SER A 286 14.71 17.29 11.81
C SER A 286 14.08 18.41 12.62
N SER A 287 14.56 19.61 12.40
CA SER A 287 14.02 20.86 12.92
C SER A 287 13.02 21.53 11.96
N GLN A 288 12.05 20.81 11.41
CA GLN A 288 10.96 21.37 10.59
C GLN A 288 11.16 21.44 9.05
N LYS A 289 12.32 21.16 8.49
CA LYS A 289 12.50 21.16 7.02
C LYS A 289 12.68 19.74 6.50
N MET A 290 11.96 19.44 5.40
CA MET A 290 12.23 18.23 4.63
C MET A 290 13.68 18.25 4.13
N ARG A 291 14.39 17.14 4.35
CA ARG A 291 15.77 16.97 3.91
C ARG A 291 15.81 16.26 2.56
N ASP A 292 16.57 16.80 1.64
CA ASP A 292 16.71 16.19 0.31
C ASP A 292 17.43 14.84 0.38
N GLU A 293 18.36 14.67 1.33
CA GLU A 293 19.07 13.40 1.57
C GLU A 293 18.09 12.28 1.99
N ASP A 294 17.11 12.59 2.84
CA ASP A 294 16.10 11.61 3.27
C ASP A 294 15.11 11.29 2.14
N GLN A 295 14.76 12.28 1.31
CA GLN A 295 13.94 12.06 0.12
C GLN A 295 14.67 11.19 -0.93
N ALA A 296 15.99 11.39 -1.08
CA ALA A 296 16.83 10.62 -1.98
C ALA A 296 16.90 9.12 -1.63
N VAL A 297 16.67 8.74 -0.36
CA VAL A 297 16.51 7.32 0.03
C VAL A 297 15.33 6.69 -0.70
N LEU A 298 14.20 7.39 -0.78
CA LEU A 298 13.01 6.90 -1.49
C LEU A 298 13.19 6.96 -3.02
N ALA A 299 13.95 7.92 -3.54
CA ALA A 299 14.34 7.92 -4.95
C ALA A 299 15.16 6.67 -5.32
N GLU A 300 16.11 6.29 -4.46
CA GLU A 300 16.86 5.04 -4.66
C GLU A 300 15.98 3.79 -4.58
N VAL A 301 14.95 3.78 -3.71
CA VAL A 301 13.92 2.71 -3.72
C VAL A 301 13.22 2.65 -5.07
N GLY A 302 12.85 3.80 -5.65
CA GLY A 302 12.25 3.87 -7.00
C GLY A 302 13.16 3.27 -8.07
N ARG A 303 14.46 3.57 -8.04
CA ARG A 303 15.46 3.00 -8.96
C ARG A 303 15.56 1.47 -8.81
N ILE A 304 15.59 0.97 -7.57
CA ILE A 304 15.60 -0.47 -7.30
C ILE A 304 14.31 -1.14 -7.81
N ALA A 305 13.16 -0.47 -7.64
CA ALA A 305 11.88 -0.97 -8.15
C ALA A 305 11.85 -1.06 -9.68
N ALA A 306 12.41 -0.08 -10.38
CA ALA A 306 12.50 -0.10 -11.83
C ALA A 306 13.35 -1.28 -12.35
N GLU A 307 14.48 -1.55 -11.72
CA GLU A 307 15.34 -2.69 -12.06
C GLU A 307 14.68 -4.04 -11.72
N TRP A 308 13.99 -4.12 -10.57
CA TRP A 308 13.21 -5.30 -10.20
C TRP A 308 12.09 -5.59 -11.19
N ALA A 309 11.45 -4.56 -11.74
CA ALA A 309 10.40 -4.71 -12.74
C ALA A 309 10.93 -5.25 -14.08
N ALA A 310 12.19 -4.94 -14.42
CA ALA A 310 12.84 -5.35 -15.67
C ALA A 310 13.36 -6.80 -15.67
N GLY A 311 13.56 -7.42 -14.51
CA GLY A 311 14.09 -8.79 -14.32
C GLY A 311 13.14 -9.73 -13.68
#